data_90619ab89a96a79a443763d5ff1f5e94
#
_entry.id   90619ab89a96a79a443763d5ff1f5e94
#
_cell.length_a   1.000
_cell.length_b   1.000
_cell.length_c   1.000
_cell.angle_alpha   90.00
_cell.angle_beta   90.00
_cell.angle_gamma   90.00
#
_symmetry.space_group_name_H-M   'P 1'
#
loop_
_entity.id
_entity.type
_entity.pdbx_description
1 polymer ?
#
loop_
_entity_poly.entity_id
_entity_poly.type
_entity_poly.pdbx_seq_one_letter_code
_entity_poly.pdbx_strand_id
1 'polypeptide(L)'
;MTAAPIDDDPTDLDFTKLFSTDTKVAEPVPSAAQQKELSDEAVIGESKLASNGYFVRINDSAPSRTPKRKPPAVLVVEDDEVTSTLLERILVANGYMVRKAANRAEILVGLKDFPDLIILDVLMPDANGFDILNRIRQHAVLKDLPVMMLTSLGSLDDILKGLKLGANGYLTKPAKSKALLDAIRKVLGA
;
A
#
# COMPACT_ATOMS: atom_id res chain seq x y z
N MET A 1 8.83 -42.37 6.28
CA MET A 1 9.39 -41.08 5.88
C MET A 1 8.47 -40.02 6.46
N THR A 2 8.79 -39.54 7.64
CA THR A 2 8.05 -38.50 8.38
C THR A 2 8.52 -37.16 7.88
N ALA A 3 7.61 -36.38 7.32
CA ALA A 3 7.87 -34.98 7.00
C ALA A 3 8.11 -34.21 8.32
N ALA A 4 9.21 -33.48 8.39
CA ALA A 4 9.50 -32.61 9.51
C ALA A 4 8.46 -31.48 9.58
N PRO A 5 8.03 -31.04 10.77
CA PRO A 5 7.18 -29.87 10.90
C PRO A 5 7.98 -28.65 10.48
N ILE A 6 7.40 -27.81 9.62
CA ILE A 6 7.90 -26.48 9.31
C ILE A 6 7.56 -25.65 10.55
N ASP A 7 8.58 -25.32 11.35
CA ASP A 7 8.47 -24.32 12.41
C ASP A 7 8.29 -22.96 11.74
N ASP A 8 7.04 -22.58 11.47
CA ASP A 8 6.66 -21.21 11.10
C ASP A 8 6.68 -20.33 12.35
N ASP A 9 7.88 -20.08 12.87
CA ASP A 9 8.07 -19.00 13.85
C ASP A 9 7.92 -17.66 13.09
N PRO A 10 6.85 -16.89 13.34
CA PRO A 10 6.62 -15.63 12.66
C PRO A 10 7.70 -14.57 12.95
N THR A 11 8.62 -14.83 13.87
CA THR A 11 9.72 -13.90 14.21
C THR A 11 10.94 -14.03 13.32
N ASP A 12 11.08 -15.11 12.52
CA ASP A 12 12.23 -15.37 11.64
C ASP A 12 11.92 -15.14 10.15
N LEU A 13 10.96 -14.29 9.83
CA LEU A 13 10.62 -13.97 8.46
C LEU A 13 11.68 -13.05 7.83
N ASP A 14 12.41 -13.59 6.88
CA ASP A 14 13.41 -12.85 6.11
C ASP A 14 12.75 -11.99 5.01
N PHE A 15 12.46 -10.74 5.32
CA PHE A 15 11.96 -9.76 4.35
C PHE A 15 13.04 -9.13 3.47
N THR A 16 14.33 -9.52 3.63
CA THR A 16 15.43 -8.94 2.82
C THR A 16 15.25 -9.19 1.33
N LYS A 17 14.59 -10.30 0.97
CA LYS A 17 14.24 -10.64 -0.42
C LYS A 17 13.32 -9.62 -1.10
N LEU A 18 12.59 -8.80 -0.33
CA LEU A 18 11.78 -7.71 -0.90
C LEU A 18 12.61 -6.67 -1.66
N PHE A 19 13.91 -6.58 -1.39
CA PHE A 19 14.81 -5.62 -2.04
C PHE A 19 15.98 -6.28 -2.78
N SER A 20 16.02 -7.62 -2.90
CA SER A 20 17.04 -8.30 -3.71
C SER A 20 16.83 -8.03 -5.20
N THR A 21 17.93 -7.81 -5.92
CA THR A 21 17.94 -7.41 -7.35
C THR A 21 17.66 -8.57 -8.31
N ASP A 22 17.59 -9.81 -7.83
CA ASP A 22 17.62 -11.02 -8.68
C ASP A 22 16.25 -11.46 -9.22
N THR A 23 15.17 -10.75 -8.94
CA THR A 23 13.86 -11.13 -9.44
C THR A 23 13.39 -10.14 -10.50
N LYS A 24 13.49 -10.51 -11.77
CA LYS A 24 12.76 -9.85 -12.86
C LYS A 24 11.28 -10.11 -12.61
N VAL A 25 10.64 -9.14 -12.01
CA VAL A 25 9.23 -9.24 -11.59
C VAL A 25 8.36 -9.22 -12.83
N ALA A 26 7.68 -10.33 -13.13
CA ALA A 26 6.67 -10.35 -14.18
C ALA A 26 5.50 -9.47 -13.75
N GLU A 27 5.10 -8.51 -14.58
CA GLU A 27 3.91 -7.70 -14.35
C GLU A 27 2.67 -8.62 -14.33
N PRO A 28 1.80 -8.55 -13.32
CA PRO A 28 0.56 -9.30 -13.33
C PRO A 28 -0.31 -8.78 -14.48
N VAL A 29 -0.67 -9.66 -15.42
CA VAL A 29 -1.57 -9.32 -16.52
C VAL A 29 -3.01 -9.49 -16.03
N PRO A 30 -3.77 -8.40 -15.84
CA PRO A 30 -5.18 -8.49 -15.43
C PRO A 30 -6.03 -9.06 -16.57
N SER A 31 -7.14 -9.71 -16.21
CA SER A 31 -8.09 -10.23 -17.22
C SER A 31 -8.74 -9.09 -18.01
N ALA A 32 -9.19 -9.39 -19.23
CA ALA A 32 -9.84 -8.39 -20.11
C ALA A 32 -11.06 -7.71 -19.47
N ALA A 33 -11.80 -8.41 -18.59
CA ALA A 33 -12.93 -7.86 -17.85
C ALA A 33 -12.46 -6.84 -16.80
N GLN A 34 -11.39 -7.14 -16.06
CA GLN A 34 -10.79 -6.22 -15.09
C GLN A 34 -10.17 -4.97 -15.76
N GLN A 35 -9.63 -5.13 -16.98
CA GLN A 35 -9.11 -4.00 -17.75
C GLN A 35 -10.21 -3.04 -18.17
N LYS A 36 -11.37 -3.54 -18.58
CA LYS A 36 -12.50 -2.71 -19.02
C LYS A 36 -13.13 -1.97 -17.83
N GLU A 37 -13.37 -2.66 -16.72
CA GLU A 37 -13.93 -2.06 -15.51
C GLU A 37 -13.00 -0.96 -14.95
N LEU A 38 -11.69 -1.21 -14.90
CA LEU A 38 -10.69 -0.23 -14.48
C LEU A 38 -10.62 0.98 -15.43
N SER A 39 -10.85 0.80 -16.75
CA SER A 39 -10.81 1.91 -17.71
C SER A 39 -12.06 2.79 -17.61
N ASP A 40 -13.25 2.21 -17.46
CA ASP A 40 -14.51 2.97 -17.34
C ASP A 40 -14.54 3.80 -16.03
N GLU A 41 -14.01 3.23 -14.95
CA GLU A 41 -13.90 3.91 -13.67
C GLU A 41 -12.78 4.96 -13.64
N ALA A 42 -11.76 4.82 -14.44
CA ALA A 42 -10.69 5.78 -14.58
C ALA A 42 -11.17 7.10 -15.22
N VAL A 43 -12.08 7.04 -16.21
CA VAL A 43 -12.73 8.23 -16.78
C VAL A 43 -13.51 9.02 -15.72
N ILE A 44 -14.18 8.31 -14.80
CA ILE A 44 -14.86 8.92 -13.65
C ILE A 44 -13.84 9.53 -12.67
N GLY A 45 -12.66 8.89 -12.53
CA GLY A 45 -11.57 9.36 -11.69
C GLY A 45 -10.94 10.66 -12.18
N GLU A 46 -10.68 10.78 -13.48
CA GLU A 46 -10.18 12.02 -14.08
C GLU A 46 -11.13 13.20 -13.86
N SER A 47 -12.43 12.97 -14.02
CA SER A 47 -13.45 13.98 -13.76
C SER A 47 -13.42 14.45 -12.29
N LYS A 48 -13.23 13.56 -11.34
CA LYS A 48 -13.13 13.89 -9.91
C LYS A 48 -11.81 14.58 -9.55
N LEU A 49 -10.69 14.18 -10.17
CA LEU A 49 -9.40 14.83 -10.00
C LEU A 49 -9.46 16.28 -10.50
N ALA A 50 -10.04 16.49 -11.70
CA ALA A 50 -10.20 17.80 -12.29
C ALA A 50 -11.09 18.74 -11.43
N SER A 51 -12.12 18.20 -10.77
CA SER A 51 -13.05 18.99 -9.96
C SER A 51 -12.57 19.30 -8.54
N ASN A 52 -11.81 18.38 -7.91
CA ASN A 52 -11.45 18.44 -6.49
C ASN A 52 -9.97 18.65 -6.23
N GLY A 53 -9.11 18.57 -7.26
CA GLY A 53 -7.65 18.68 -7.14
C GLY A 53 -6.97 17.49 -6.46
N TYR A 54 -7.69 16.39 -6.21
CA TYR A 54 -7.16 15.13 -5.71
C TYR A 54 -8.02 13.95 -6.15
N PHE A 55 -7.38 12.78 -6.26
CA PHE A 55 -8.03 11.53 -6.62
C PHE A 55 -8.05 10.57 -5.42
N VAL A 56 -9.16 9.86 -5.25
CA VAL A 56 -9.32 8.78 -4.25
C VAL A 56 -10.00 7.60 -4.90
N ARG A 57 -9.35 6.45 -4.92
CA ARG A 57 -9.92 5.20 -5.41
C ARG A 57 -9.67 4.09 -4.43
N ILE A 58 -10.66 3.28 -4.16
CA ILE A 58 -10.57 2.02 -3.40
C ILE A 58 -10.76 0.87 -4.37
N ASN A 59 -9.93 -0.15 -4.23
CA ASN A 59 -9.98 -1.39 -5.02
C ASN A 59 -10.51 -2.52 -4.13
N ASP A 60 -11.80 -2.76 -4.21
CA ASP A 60 -12.47 -3.80 -3.41
C ASP A 60 -12.05 -5.23 -3.83
N SER A 61 -11.44 -5.39 -5.01
CA SER A 61 -10.94 -6.68 -5.52
C SER A 61 -9.49 -6.96 -5.10
N ALA A 62 -8.78 -6.01 -4.48
CA ALA A 62 -7.41 -6.23 -4.04
C ALA A 62 -7.36 -7.18 -2.84
N PRO A 63 -6.29 -7.99 -2.72
CA PRO A 63 -6.07 -8.82 -1.54
C PRO A 63 -6.12 -7.98 -0.27
N SER A 64 -6.84 -8.45 0.74
CA SER A 64 -7.01 -7.74 2.00
C SER A 64 -7.12 -8.70 3.17
N ARG A 65 -6.79 -8.24 4.35
CA ARG A 65 -6.99 -8.94 5.62
C ARG A 65 -7.54 -7.98 6.67
N THR A 66 -8.31 -8.51 7.61
CA THR A 66 -8.78 -7.72 8.76
C THR A 66 -7.64 -7.36 9.71
N PRO A 67 -7.70 -6.20 10.37
CA PRO A 67 -6.73 -5.82 11.38
C PRO A 67 -6.59 -6.88 12.49
N LYS A 68 -5.36 -7.19 12.86
CA LYS A 68 -5.06 -8.19 13.89
C LYS A 68 -5.09 -7.61 15.30
N ARG A 69 -5.08 -6.27 15.45
CA ARG A 69 -4.98 -5.57 16.73
C ARG A 69 -5.91 -4.36 16.79
N LYS A 70 -6.15 -3.90 18.01
CA LYS A 70 -6.85 -2.63 18.31
C LYS A 70 -6.01 -1.83 19.30
N PRO A 71 -5.56 -0.61 18.92
CA PRO A 71 -5.76 0.07 17.63
C PRO A 71 -4.98 -0.57 16.49
N PRO A 72 -5.45 -0.43 15.24
CA PRO A 72 -4.74 -0.93 14.07
C PRO A 72 -3.39 -0.24 13.88
N ALA A 73 -2.37 -0.99 13.42
CA ALA A 73 -1.04 -0.47 13.16
C ALA A 73 -0.87 -0.12 11.69
N VAL A 74 -0.40 1.10 11.43
CA VAL A 74 -0.15 1.64 10.09
C VAL A 74 1.34 1.91 9.91
N LEU A 75 1.93 1.35 8.86
CA LEU A 75 3.28 1.69 8.41
C LEU A 75 3.17 2.79 7.34
N VAL A 76 3.68 3.97 7.64
CA VAL A 76 3.77 5.11 6.70
C VAL A 76 5.14 5.08 6.05
N VAL A 77 5.19 4.85 4.75
CA VAL A 77 6.40 4.80 3.92
C VAL A 77 6.47 6.07 3.08
N GLU A 78 7.29 7.01 3.50
CA GLU A 78 7.38 8.37 2.97
C GLU A 78 8.75 8.95 3.32
N ASP A 79 9.52 9.42 2.36
CA ASP A 79 10.85 10.02 2.57
C ASP A 79 10.81 11.50 2.98
N ASP A 80 9.74 12.22 2.61
CA ASP A 80 9.54 13.60 3.07
C ASP A 80 9.10 13.64 4.54
N GLU A 81 9.97 14.18 5.40
CA GLU A 81 9.74 14.21 6.84
C GLU A 81 8.52 15.05 7.24
N VAL A 82 8.22 16.12 6.49
CA VAL A 82 7.07 16.99 6.78
C VAL A 82 5.78 16.23 6.50
N THR A 83 5.69 15.58 5.36
CA THR A 83 4.55 14.76 4.95
C THR A 83 4.35 13.57 5.91
N SER A 84 5.42 12.83 6.20
CA SER A 84 5.36 11.67 7.10
C SER A 84 4.93 12.05 8.52
N THR A 85 5.41 13.19 9.04
CA THR A 85 5.02 13.71 10.36
C THR A 85 3.57 14.20 10.37
N LEU A 86 3.10 14.83 9.29
CA LEU A 86 1.70 15.24 9.16
C LEU A 86 0.77 14.02 9.16
N LEU A 87 1.11 13.01 8.37
CA LEU A 87 0.36 11.74 8.33
C LEU A 87 0.31 11.06 9.69
N GLU A 88 1.46 10.97 10.37
CA GLU A 88 1.54 10.40 11.72
C GLU A 88 0.57 11.12 12.68
N ARG A 89 0.61 12.46 12.72
CA ARG A 89 -0.28 13.25 13.60
C ARG A 89 -1.75 13.02 13.29
N ILE A 90 -2.13 13.00 12.01
CA ILE A 90 -3.51 12.74 11.60
C ILE A 90 -3.95 11.35 12.04
N LEU A 91 -3.12 10.33 11.82
CA LEU A 91 -3.46 8.95 12.12
C LEU A 91 -3.51 8.68 13.62
N VAL A 92 -2.52 9.15 14.38
CA VAL A 92 -2.48 9.00 15.85
C VAL A 92 -3.69 9.70 16.51
N ALA A 93 -4.04 10.92 16.07
CA ALA A 93 -5.21 11.64 16.55
C ALA A 93 -6.53 10.92 16.25
N ASN A 94 -6.54 9.98 15.30
CA ASN A 94 -7.70 9.16 14.94
C ASN A 94 -7.61 7.71 15.41
N GLY A 95 -6.72 7.42 16.35
CA GLY A 95 -6.67 6.14 17.07
C GLY A 95 -5.92 5.04 16.33
N TYR A 96 -4.96 5.37 15.46
CA TYR A 96 -4.07 4.41 14.84
C TYR A 96 -2.70 4.38 15.53
N MET A 97 -2.08 3.22 15.59
CA MET A 97 -0.65 3.12 15.90
C MET A 97 0.13 3.39 14.61
N VAL A 98 1.16 4.24 14.67
CA VAL A 98 1.91 4.61 13.48
C VAL A 98 3.39 4.30 13.65
N ARG A 99 3.98 3.71 12.60
CA ARG A 99 5.42 3.64 12.39
C ARG A 99 5.74 4.34 11.08
N LYS A 100 6.81 5.12 11.07
CA LYS A 100 7.33 5.76 9.85
C LYS A 100 8.51 4.97 9.30
N ALA A 101 8.69 5.01 7.98
CA ALA A 101 9.83 4.47 7.28
C ALA A 101 10.14 5.38 6.08
N ALA A 102 11.37 5.89 6.02
CA ALA A 102 11.82 6.81 4.97
C ALA A 102 12.70 6.12 3.92
N ASN A 103 13.13 4.88 4.15
CA ASN A 103 14.05 4.14 3.29
C ASN A 103 13.82 2.62 3.40
N ARG A 104 14.50 1.85 2.53
CA ARG A 104 14.37 0.38 2.46
C ARG A 104 14.65 -0.32 3.79
N ALA A 105 15.68 0.11 4.52
CA ALA A 105 16.05 -0.50 5.79
C ALA A 105 14.94 -0.33 6.84
N GLU A 106 14.37 0.86 6.93
CA GLU A 106 13.26 1.16 7.84
C GLU A 106 11.96 0.44 7.44
N ILE A 107 11.69 0.29 6.13
CA ILE A 107 10.56 -0.52 5.63
C ILE A 107 10.70 -1.96 6.13
N LEU A 108 11.87 -2.58 5.98
CA LEU A 108 12.10 -3.95 6.46
C LEU A 108 11.88 -4.07 7.98
N VAL A 109 12.33 -3.10 8.75
CA VAL A 109 12.08 -3.07 10.20
C VAL A 109 10.59 -2.91 10.51
N GLY A 110 9.91 -2.00 9.79
CA GLY A 110 8.47 -1.76 9.96
C GLY A 110 7.60 -2.97 9.61
N LEU A 111 7.98 -3.76 8.61
CA LEU A 111 7.28 -4.97 8.21
C LEU A 111 7.36 -6.09 9.27
N LYS A 112 8.46 -6.17 10.05
CA LYS A 112 8.61 -7.15 11.14
C LYS A 112 7.57 -6.96 12.25
N ASP A 113 7.01 -5.77 12.39
CA ASP A 113 5.94 -5.51 13.34
C ASP A 113 4.55 -5.93 12.81
N PHE A 114 4.47 -6.50 11.61
CA PHE A 114 3.23 -6.94 10.97
C PHE A 114 2.14 -5.85 10.99
N PRO A 115 2.33 -4.73 10.29
CA PRO A 115 1.33 -3.67 10.24
C PRO A 115 0.01 -4.18 9.66
N ASP A 116 -1.09 -3.52 10.01
CA ASP A 116 -2.42 -3.84 9.47
C ASP A 116 -2.68 -3.12 8.14
N LEU A 117 -1.94 -2.05 7.86
CA LEU A 117 -1.99 -1.26 6.62
C LEU A 117 -0.61 -0.66 6.32
N ILE A 118 -0.27 -0.57 5.05
CA ILE A 118 0.82 0.29 4.57
C ILE A 118 0.23 1.48 3.82
N ILE A 119 0.68 2.70 4.15
CA ILE A 119 0.53 3.89 3.30
C ILE A 119 1.88 4.09 2.63
N LEU A 120 1.91 4.10 1.30
CA LEU A 120 3.13 3.98 0.51
C LEU A 120 3.22 5.08 -0.55
N ASP A 121 4.26 5.92 -0.46
CA ASP A 121 4.60 6.79 -1.59
C ASP A 121 5.27 5.98 -2.71
N VAL A 122 5.07 6.45 -3.94
CA VAL A 122 5.71 5.88 -5.14
C VAL A 122 7.10 6.46 -5.34
N LEU A 123 7.26 7.77 -5.10
CA LEU A 123 8.46 8.50 -5.43
C LEU A 123 9.36 8.64 -4.21
N MET A 124 10.30 7.73 -4.06
CA MET A 124 11.34 7.78 -3.04
C MET A 124 12.73 7.68 -3.67
N PRO A 125 13.76 8.32 -3.11
CA PRO A 125 15.10 8.37 -3.71
C PRO A 125 15.77 7.00 -3.89
N ASP A 126 15.55 6.07 -2.97
CA ASP A 126 16.19 4.75 -2.94
C ASP A 126 15.27 3.58 -3.32
N ALA A 127 13.98 3.86 -3.55
CA ALA A 127 12.99 2.83 -3.84
C ALA A 127 11.82 3.37 -4.69
N ASN A 128 11.21 2.49 -5.49
CA ASN A 128 9.98 2.79 -6.20
C ASN A 128 8.80 2.08 -5.52
N GLY A 129 7.77 2.82 -5.13
CA GLY A 129 6.62 2.26 -4.42
C GLY A 129 5.85 1.21 -5.21
N PHE A 130 5.80 1.30 -6.54
CA PHE A 130 5.20 0.24 -7.36
C PHE A 130 5.98 -1.07 -7.28
N ASP A 131 7.32 -1.01 -7.24
CA ASP A 131 8.15 -2.21 -7.09
C ASP A 131 7.98 -2.83 -5.72
N ILE A 132 7.88 -2.00 -4.67
CA ILE A 132 7.59 -2.47 -3.30
C ILE A 132 6.23 -3.15 -3.24
N LEU A 133 5.17 -2.53 -3.79
CA LEU A 133 3.82 -3.09 -3.85
C LEU A 133 3.82 -4.45 -4.55
N ASN A 134 4.46 -4.53 -5.71
CA ASN A 134 4.54 -5.76 -6.50
C ASN A 134 5.23 -6.89 -5.71
N ARG A 135 6.34 -6.60 -5.05
CA ARG A 135 7.06 -7.56 -4.20
C ARG A 135 6.24 -7.99 -2.98
N ILE A 136 5.51 -7.07 -2.35
CA ILE A 136 4.55 -7.40 -1.27
C ILE A 136 3.51 -8.40 -1.78
N ARG A 137 2.95 -8.19 -2.96
CA ARG A 137 1.92 -9.07 -3.54
C ARG A 137 2.46 -10.46 -3.92
N GLN A 138 3.74 -10.57 -4.20
CA GLN A 138 4.41 -11.86 -4.50
C GLN A 138 4.92 -12.57 -3.25
N HIS A 139 4.99 -11.89 -2.11
CA HIS A 139 5.53 -12.47 -0.88
C HIS A 139 4.48 -13.35 -0.18
N ALA A 140 4.83 -14.60 0.16
CA ALA A 140 3.90 -15.59 0.70
C ALA A 140 3.10 -15.10 1.92
N VAL A 141 3.74 -14.31 2.81
CA VAL A 141 3.13 -13.83 4.06
C VAL A 141 2.51 -12.45 3.94
N LEU A 142 3.04 -11.59 3.04
CA LEU A 142 2.61 -10.19 2.91
C LEU A 142 1.58 -9.95 1.80
N LYS A 143 1.32 -10.94 0.94
CA LYS A 143 0.46 -10.76 -0.24
C LYS A 143 -0.92 -10.18 0.06
N ASP A 144 -1.48 -10.49 1.23
CA ASP A 144 -2.80 -10.04 1.67
C ASP A 144 -2.73 -8.80 2.58
N LEU A 145 -1.53 -8.21 2.81
CA LEU A 145 -1.38 -6.99 3.58
C LEU A 145 -1.97 -5.82 2.81
N PRO A 146 -2.94 -5.08 3.39
CA PRO A 146 -3.50 -3.90 2.76
C PRO A 146 -2.42 -2.85 2.46
N VAL A 147 -2.41 -2.36 1.21
CA VAL A 147 -1.49 -1.29 0.76
C VAL A 147 -2.30 -0.19 0.09
N MET A 148 -2.12 1.02 0.57
CA MET A 148 -2.72 2.21 0.03
C MET A 148 -1.62 3.12 -0.50
N MET A 149 -1.69 3.45 -1.80
CA MET A 149 -0.75 4.39 -2.42
C MET A 149 -1.15 5.82 -2.05
N LEU A 150 -0.19 6.63 -1.64
CA LEU A 150 -0.37 8.06 -1.39
C LEU A 150 0.80 8.82 -2.03
N THR A 151 0.59 9.40 -3.20
CA THR A 151 1.69 9.89 -4.03
C THR A 151 1.30 11.13 -4.85
N SER A 152 2.32 11.87 -5.30
CA SER A 152 2.13 12.99 -6.23
C SER A 152 1.83 12.56 -7.67
N LEU A 153 2.01 11.26 -8.00
CA LEU A 153 1.67 10.72 -9.31
C LEU A 153 0.15 10.62 -9.47
N GLY A 154 -0.40 11.46 -10.32
CA GLY A 154 -1.86 11.57 -10.53
C GLY A 154 -2.29 11.32 -11.97
N SER A 155 -1.40 10.84 -12.85
CA SER A 155 -1.80 10.44 -14.19
C SER A 155 -2.71 9.21 -14.14
N LEU A 156 -3.58 9.08 -15.11
CA LEU A 156 -4.46 7.91 -15.22
C LEU A 156 -3.67 6.61 -15.29
N ASP A 157 -2.56 6.61 -16.02
CA ASP A 157 -1.70 5.44 -16.17
C ASP A 157 -1.07 5.02 -14.84
N ASP A 158 -0.62 5.97 -14.02
CA ASP A 158 -0.06 5.68 -12.69
C ASP A 158 -1.11 5.09 -11.75
N ILE A 159 -2.31 5.67 -11.76
CA ILE A 159 -3.44 5.20 -10.96
C ILE A 159 -3.81 3.78 -11.35
N LEU A 160 -4.00 3.54 -12.65
CA LEU A 160 -4.31 2.20 -13.19
C LEU A 160 -3.20 1.20 -12.89
N LYS A 161 -1.94 1.61 -13.01
CA LYS A 161 -0.78 0.78 -12.67
C LYS A 161 -0.83 0.33 -11.21
N GLY A 162 -1.03 1.26 -10.26
CA GLY A 162 -1.12 0.95 -8.84
C GLY A 162 -2.26 -0.01 -8.51
N LEU A 163 -3.46 0.22 -9.08
CA LEU A 163 -4.61 -0.64 -8.87
C LEU A 163 -4.43 -2.04 -9.49
N LYS A 164 -3.86 -2.13 -10.69
CA LYS A 164 -3.53 -3.41 -11.36
C LYS A 164 -2.49 -4.21 -10.57
N LEU A 165 -1.52 -3.57 -9.96
CA LEU A 165 -0.54 -4.19 -9.08
C LEU A 165 -1.14 -4.66 -7.75
N GLY A 166 -2.42 -4.38 -7.49
CA GLY A 166 -3.14 -4.85 -6.31
C GLY A 166 -3.10 -3.89 -5.14
N ALA A 167 -2.94 -2.58 -5.36
CA ALA A 167 -3.17 -1.60 -4.31
C ALA A 167 -4.64 -1.64 -3.85
N ASN A 168 -4.88 -1.58 -2.54
CA ASN A 168 -6.22 -1.51 -1.95
C ASN A 168 -6.83 -0.12 -2.05
N GLY A 169 -6.01 0.89 -2.22
CA GLY A 169 -6.43 2.27 -2.46
C GLY A 169 -5.32 3.07 -3.13
N TYR A 170 -5.73 4.11 -3.85
CA TYR A 170 -4.85 5.07 -4.49
C TYR A 170 -5.34 6.48 -4.20
N LEU A 171 -4.49 7.29 -3.59
CA LEU A 171 -4.76 8.69 -3.26
C LEU A 171 -3.65 9.56 -3.84
N THR A 172 -4.03 10.67 -4.46
CA THR A 172 -3.05 11.69 -4.90
C THR A 172 -2.82 12.73 -3.82
N LYS A 173 -1.59 13.18 -3.66
CA LYS A 173 -1.21 14.32 -2.82
C LYS A 173 -1.60 15.63 -3.53
N PRO A 174 -2.05 16.66 -2.80
CA PRO A 174 -2.31 16.69 -1.34
C PRO A 174 -3.66 16.03 -0.99
N ALA A 175 -3.64 15.01 -0.15
CA ALA A 175 -4.86 14.35 0.30
C ALA A 175 -5.49 15.11 1.47
N LYS A 176 -6.79 15.38 1.41
CA LYS A 176 -7.52 15.92 2.56
C LYS A 176 -7.61 14.87 3.66
N SER A 177 -7.37 15.28 4.91
CA SER A 177 -7.37 14.37 6.07
C SER A 177 -8.64 13.51 6.15
N LYS A 178 -9.82 14.10 5.89
CA LYS A 178 -11.08 13.36 5.87
C LYS A 178 -11.08 12.26 4.81
N ALA A 179 -10.68 12.58 3.58
CA ALA A 179 -10.65 11.61 2.48
C ALA A 179 -9.67 10.45 2.75
N LEU A 180 -8.50 10.77 3.31
CA LEU A 180 -7.51 9.77 3.75
C LEU A 180 -8.11 8.83 4.81
N LEU A 181 -8.71 9.37 5.86
CA LEU A 181 -9.29 8.58 6.94
C LEU A 181 -10.48 7.74 6.50
N ASP A 182 -11.35 8.28 5.65
CA ASP A 182 -12.49 7.52 5.09
C ASP A 182 -11.99 6.36 4.20
N ALA A 183 -10.94 6.58 3.42
CA ALA A 183 -10.31 5.54 2.61
C ALA A 183 -9.67 4.45 3.48
N ILE A 184 -8.94 4.82 4.54
CA ILE A 184 -8.33 3.88 5.49
C ILE A 184 -9.40 3.01 6.16
N ARG A 185 -10.48 3.63 6.67
CA ARG A 185 -11.59 2.88 7.29
C ARG A 185 -12.17 1.86 6.31
N LYS A 186 -12.42 2.28 5.08
CA LYS A 186 -12.96 1.38 4.06
C LYS A 186 -12.02 0.21 3.74
N VAL A 187 -10.73 0.47 3.62
CA VAL A 187 -9.71 -0.56 3.36
C VAL A 187 -9.57 -1.54 4.53
N LEU A 188 -9.68 -1.06 5.77
CA LEU A 188 -9.57 -1.89 6.97
C LEU A 188 -10.91 -2.53 7.40
N GLY A 189 -12.02 -2.21 6.72
CA GLY A 189 -13.35 -2.74 7.04
C GLY A 189 -13.92 -2.21 8.35
N ALA A 190 -13.61 -0.96 8.70
CA ALA A 190 -14.00 -0.30 9.96
C ALA A 190 -15.03 0.82 9.71
#